data_ee936905af178f43498e4da1cc95291e
#
_entry.id   ee936905af178f43498e4da1cc95291e
#
_cell.length_a   1.000
_cell.length_b   1.000
_cell.length_c   1.000
_cell.angle_alpha   90.00
_cell.angle_beta   90.00
_cell.angle_gamma   90.00
#
_symmetry.space_group_name_H-M   'P 1'
#
loop_
_entity.id
_entity.type
_entity.pdbx_description
1 polymer ?
#
loop_
_entity_poly.entity_id
_entity_poly.type
_entity_poly.pdbx_seq_one_letter_code
_entity_poly.pdbx_strand_id
1 'polypeptide(L)'
;MIDGKKRKEEKRIKDEDLFKVVDSTIDSRTYLSLIQIARRLNIKEYYGAISSGKEAKIYPALTRDGKWYAVKIYYVSTAASKRALEKYTLGDPRFKDVKIKTTFQLIEIWARKEYKNLARLSEAGVSAPKPIYVFRNILVMEFIGEEGVRAPLLKEVPEEAITEELYNAIITEVEKMVNLAHLVHGDLSEYNIMVWDNRPYIIDVSQSVDIEHPNALELLQRDLENINRFFEGHGVNVEPVEDILGRLEISNVKGNDVYNSSG
;
A
#
# COMPACT_ATOMS: atom_id res chain seq x y z
N MET A 1 -25.92 24.46 -33.14
CA MET A 1 -25.51 24.85 -31.75
C MET A 1 -26.28 24.13 -30.63
N ILE A 2 -27.40 23.48 -30.90
CA ILE A 2 -28.22 22.75 -29.87
C ILE A 2 -27.61 21.38 -29.55
N ASP A 3 -26.95 20.72 -30.48
CA ASP A 3 -26.40 19.36 -30.31
C ASP A 3 -25.18 19.30 -29.36
N GLY A 4 -24.36 20.34 -29.37
CA GLY A 4 -23.19 20.43 -28.49
C GLY A 4 -23.51 20.67 -27.00
N LYS A 5 -24.63 21.36 -26.69
CA LYS A 5 -25.11 21.56 -25.32
C LYS A 5 -25.72 20.28 -24.76
N LYS A 6 -26.52 19.55 -25.54
CA LYS A 6 -27.13 18.28 -25.15
C LYS A 6 -26.06 17.21 -24.85
N ARG A 7 -25.05 17.08 -25.72
CA ARG A 7 -23.91 16.18 -25.48
C ARG A 7 -23.08 16.55 -24.23
N LYS A 8 -22.94 17.84 -23.93
CA LYS A 8 -22.25 18.29 -22.69
C LYS A 8 -23.08 17.99 -21.43
N GLU A 9 -24.38 18.17 -21.50
CA GLU A 9 -25.31 17.89 -20.39
C GLU A 9 -25.44 16.38 -20.13
N GLU A 10 -25.64 15.56 -21.15
CA GLU A 10 -25.64 14.10 -21.03
C GLU A 10 -24.31 13.54 -20.52
N LYS A 11 -23.18 14.16 -20.88
CA LYS A 11 -21.84 13.79 -20.40
C LYS A 11 -21.67 14.18 -18.93
N ARG A 12 -22.25 15.30 -18.50
CA ARG A 12 -22.20 15.79 -17.11
C ARG A 12 -23.04 14.91 -16.19
N ILE A 13 -24.26 14.52 -16.61
CA ILE A 13 -25.14 13.59 -15.90
C ILE A 13 -24.50 12.20 -15.76
N LYS A 14 -23.83 11.67 -16.81
CA LYS A 14 -23.09 10.42 -16.74
C LYS A 14 -21.88 10.49 -15.80
N ASP A 15 -21.22 11.63 -15.73
CA ASP A 15 -20.09 11.82 -14.81
C ASP A 15 -20.59 11.98 -13.35
N GLU A 16 -21.76 12.55 -13.10
CA GLU A 16 -22.39 12.67 -11.79
C GLU A 16 -22.89 11.32 -11.25
N ASP A 17 -23.45 10.46 -12.11
CA ASP A 17 -23.86 9.10 -11.73
C ASP A 17 -22.67 8.22 -11.36
N LEU A 18 -21.50 8.44 -11.96
CA LEU A 18 -20.26 7.71 -11.68
C LEU A 18 -19.77 7.92 -10.24
N PHE A 19 -20.15 9.01 -9.59
CA PHE A 19 -19.63 9.47 -8.31
C PHE A 19 -20.67 9.64 -7.21
N LYS A 20 -21.84 9.05 -7.35
CA LYS A 20 -22.96 9.19 -6.37
C LYS A 20 -22.56 8.92 -4.92
N VAL A 21 -21.43 8.23 -4.69
CA VAL A 21 -20.98 7.78 -3.37
C VAL A 21 -19.57 8.28 -3.03
N VAL A 22 -18.93 9.02 -3.93
CA VAL A 22 -17.62 9.61 -3.65
C VAL A 22 -17.80 10.86 -2.82
N ASP A 23 -17.29 10.81 -1.60
CA ASP A 23 -17.40 11.80 -0.55
C ASP A 23 -17.14 13.25 -1.04
N SER A 24 -17.96 14.19 -0.58
CA SER A 24 -17.85 15.63 -0.86
C SER A 24 -16.53 16.29 -0.39
N THR A 25 -15.66 15.51 0.29
CA THR A 25 -14.33 15.95 0.74
C THR A 25 -13.26 15.89 -0.34
N ILE A 26 -13.55 15.36 -1.54
CA ILE A 26 -12.59 15.27 -2.64
C ILE A 26 -12.49 16.62 -3.35
N ASP A 27 -11.25 17.14 -3.43
CA ASP A 27 -10.98 18.39 -4.16
C ASP A 27 -11.23 18.24 -5.67
N SER A 28 -11.53 19.37 -6.33
CA SER A 28 -11.89 19.40 -7.76
C SER A 28 -10.81 18.80 -8.67
N ARG A 29 -9.53 18.87 -8.27
CA ARG A 29 -8.40 18.34 -9.04
C ARG A 29 -8.37 16.81 -8.97
N THR A 30 -8.59 16.26 -7.79
CA THR A 30 -8.70 14.81 -7.56
C THR A 30 -9.94 14.26 -8.28
N TYR A 31 -11.07 14.97 -8.23
CA TYR A 31 -12.28 14.61 -8.98
C TYR A 31 -12.04 14.51 -10.50
N LEU A 32 -11.39 15.50 -11.10
CA LEU A 32 -11.04 15.46 -12.53
C LEU A 32 -10.07 14.31 -12.86
N SER A 33 -9.18 13.95 -11.93
CA SER A 33 -8.27 12.82 -12.08
C SER A 33 -9.02 11.49 -12.07
N LEU A 34 -10.04 11.32 -11.20
CA LEU A 34 -10.90 10.14 -11.17
C LEU A 34 -11.66 9.95 -12.49
N ILE A 35 -12.18 11.04 -13.09
CA ILE A 35 -12.83 10.98 -14.41
C ILE A 35 -11.85 10.46 -15.48
N GLN A 36 -10.62 10.94 -15.48
CA GLN A 36 -9.60 10.47 -16.43
C GLN A 36 -9.27 8.99 -16.23
N ILE A 37 -9.12 8.56 -14.98
CA ILE A 37 -8.89 7.16 -14.61
C ILE A 37 -10.06 6.29 -15.06
N ALA A 38 -11.30 6.72 -14.79
CA ALA A 38 -12.49 5.98 -15.19
C ALA A 38 -12.55 5.72 -16.69
N ARG A 39 -12.20 6.73 -17.50
CA ARG A 39 -12.15 6.60 -18.97
C ARG A 39 -11.03 5.66 -19.42
N ARG A 40 -9.86 5.74 -18.80
CA ARG A 40 -8.70 4.94 -19.16
C ARG A 40 -8.86 3.46 -18.80
N LEU A 41 -9.43 3.18 -17.62
CA LEU A 41 -9.58 1.82 -17.08
C LEU A 41 -10.98 1.24 -17.29
N ASN A 42 -11.83 1.94 -18.08
CA ASN A 42 -13.20 1.51 -18.36
C ASN A 42 -14.05 1.31 -17.09
N ILE A 43 -13.81 2.13 -16.04
CA ILE A 43 -14.58 2.07 -14.80
C ILE A 43 -16.01 2.52 -15.09
N LYS A 44 -16.97 1.72 -14.63
CA LYS A 44 -18.40 1.98 -14.73
C LYS A 44 -18.90 2.79 -13.55
N GLU A 45 -18.40 2.47 -12.34
CA GLU A 45 -18.91 3.00 -11.09
C GLU A 45 -17.86 2.95 -9.98
N TYR A 46 -17.87 3.95 -9.10
CA TYR A 46 -17.15 3.96 -7.83
C TYR A 46 -18.13 3.73 -6.69
N TYR A 47 -17.73 2.95 -5.69
CA TYR A 47 -18.57 2.64 -4.53
C TYR A 47 -18.11 3.41 -3.30
N GLY A 48 -18.86 3.30 -2.19
CA GLY A 48 -18.53 3.93 -0.91
C GLY A 48 -17.15 3.48 -0.40
N ALA A 49 -16.49 4.37 0.35
CA ALA A 49 -15.16 4.07 0.90
C ALA A 49 -15.20 2.83 1.82
N ILE A 50 -14.31 1.88 1.57
CA ILE A 50 -14.12 0.67 2.40
C ILE A 50 -13.05 0.83 3.47
N SER A 51 -12.23 1.87 3.36
CA SER A 51 -11.22 2.24 4.35
C SER A 51 -11.06 3.76 4.35
N SER A 52 -10.96 4.34 5.55
CA SER A 52 -10.73 5.77 5.75
C SER A 52 -9.64 5.94 6.80
N GLY A 53 -8.40 6.00 6.32
CA GLY A 53 -7.22 6.28 7.15
C GLY A 53 -6.92 7.78 7.26
N LYS A 54 -5.87 8.12 8.00
CA LYS A 54 -5.39 9.52 8.15
C LYS A 54 -4.73 10.06 6.89
N GLU A 55 -4.23 9.21 6.01
CA GLU A 55 -3.42 9.55 4.85
C GLU A 55 -4.12 9.32 3.52
N ALA A 56 -5.08 8.39 3.46
CA ALA A 56 -5.81 8.02 2.25
C ALA A 56 -7.18 7.41 2.54
N LYS A 57 -8.05 7.43 1.53
CA LYS A 57 -9.28 6.61 1.48
C LYS A 57 -9.19 5.61 0.34
N ILE A 58 -9.83 4.46 0.51
CA ILE A 58 -9.89 3.40 -0.51
C ILE A 58 -11.33 3.19 -0.92
N TYR A 59 -11.57 3.23 -2.22
CA TYR A 59 -12.86 3.06 -2.85
C TYR A 59 -12.84 1.85 -3.77
N PRO A 60 -13.81 0.92 -3.68
CA PRO A 60 -14.02 -0.08 -4.71
C PRO A 60 -14.49 0.58 -6.00
N ALA A 61 -14.02 0.08 -7.12
CA ALA A 61 -14.44 0.53 -8.44
C ALA A 61 -14.73 -0.66 -9.34
N LEU A 62 -15.91 -0.67 -9.96
CA LEU A 62 -16.34 -1.70 -10.89
C LEU A 62 -16.10 -1.23 -12.32
N THR A 63 -15.46 -2.05 -13.13
CA THR A 63 -15.30 -1.82 -14.55
C THR A 63 -16.51 -2.31 -15.36
N ARG A 64 -16.63 -1.91 -16.64
CA ARG A 64 -17.72 -2.37 -17.51
C ARG A 64 -17.62 -3.84 -17.89
N ASP A 65 -16.42 -4.42 -17.81
CA ASP A 65 -16.17 -5.85 -18.02
C ASP A 65 -16.24 -6.69 -16.73
N GLY A 66 -16.75 -6.10 -15.64
CA GLY A 66 -17.04 -6.80 -14.39
C GLY A 66 -15.85 -6.99 -13.45
N LYS A 67 -14.71 -6.37 -13.71
CA LYS A 67 -13.54 -6.42 -12.81
C LYS A 67 -13.67 -5.40 -11.69
N TRP A 68 -13.18 -5.77 -10.51
CA TRP A 68 -13.08 -4.88 -9.37
C TRP A 68 -11.65 -4.36 -9.19
N TYR A 69 -11.55 -3.07 -8.89
CA TYR A 69 -10.31 -2.41 -8.51
C TYR A 69 -10.45 -1.73 -7.15
N ALA A 70 -9.34 -1.62 -6.43
CA ALA A 70 -9.22 -0.75 -5.27
C ALA A 70 -8.57 0.57 -5.71
N VAL A 71 -9.25 1.69 -5.44
CA VAL A 71 -8.81 3.04 -5.80
C VAL A 71 -8.44 3.78 -4.54
N LYS A 72 -7.14 3.92 -4.27
CA LYS A 72 -6.59 4.60 -3.10
C LYS A 72 -6.32 6.06 -3.46
N ILE A 73 -6.99 6.96 -2.76
CA ILE A 73 -6.87 8.41 -2.94
C ILE A 73 -6.13 8.98 -1.74
N TYR A 74 -4.94 9.54 -1.98
CA TYR A 74 -4.16 10.19 -0.93
C TYR A 74 -4.63 11.62 -0.70
N TYR A 75 -4.68 12.02 0.57
CA TYR A 75 -5.09 13.37 0.94
C TYR A 75 -3.98 14.38 0.74
N VAL A 76 -4.37 15.53 0.21
CA VAL A 76 -3.53 16.71 0.13
C VAL A 76 -3.68 17.47 1.44
N SER A 77 -3.20 16.98 2.55
CA SER A 77 -2.88 17.82 3.70
C SER A 77 -2.43 17.05 4.92
N THR A 78 -1.57 17.55 5.62
CA THR A 78 -1.36 17.79 7.05
C THR A 78 0.13 17.77 7.35
N ALA A 79 0.54 18.51 8.37
CA ALA A 79 1.91 18.48 8.88
C ALA A 79 2.35 17.05 9.31
N ALA A 80 1.41 16.16 9.60
CA ALA A 80 1.67 14.76 9.93
C ALA A 80 2.11 13.96 8.68
N SER A 81 1.41 14.09 7.55
CA SER A 81 1.79 13.44 6.28
C SER A 81 3.16 13.91 5.80
N LYS A 82 3.50 15.18 6.01
CA LYS A 82 4.81 15.72 5.66
C LYS A 82 5.93 15.09 6.49
N ARG A 83 5.74 14.95 7.81
CA ARG A 83 6.73 14.32 8.71
C ARG A 83 6.90 12.81 8.44
N ALA A 84 5.81 12.10 8.18
CA ALA A 84 5.87 10.70 7.80
C ALA A 84 6.65 10.50 6.48
N LEU A 85 6.36 11.31 5.48
CA LEU A 85 7.06 11.32 4.20
C LEU A 85 8.56 11.58 4.36
N GLU A 86 8.93 12.59 5.12
CA GLU A 86 10.33 12.91 5.40
C GLU A 86 11.02 11.71 6.05
N LYS A 87 10.38 11.04 7.00
CA LYS A 87 10.93 9.87 7.70
C LYS A 87 11.24 8.69 6.77
N TYR A 88 10.36 8.41 5.80
CA TYR A 88 10.48 7.24 4.91
C TYR A 88 11.08 7.54 3.53
N THR A 89 11.43 8.80 3.25
CA THR A 89 12.13 9.21 2.04
C THR A 89 13.56 9.68 2.31
N LEU A 90 13.83 10.22 3.50
CA LEU A 90 15.18 10.59 3.95
C LEU A 90 16.03 9.32 4.14
N GLY A 91 17.10 9.21 3.34
CA GLY A 91 18.00 8.05 3.36
C GLY A 91 17.62 6.92 2.38
N ASP A 92 16.47 6.97 1.74
CA ASP A 92 16.11 6.04 0.67
C ASP A 92 16.83 6.47 -0.63
N PRO A 93 17.71 5.62 -1.21
CA PRO A 93 18.49 5.94 -2.41
C PRO A 93 17.62 6.39 -3.60
N ARG A 94 16.37 5.94 -3.65
CA ARG A 94 15.40 6.24 -4.72
C ARG A 94 14.93 7.69 -4.75
N PHE A 95 15.13 8.46 -3.66
CA PHE A 95 14.66 9.84 -3.50
C PHE A 95 15.77 10.87 -3.34
N LYS A 96 17.03 10.48 -3.49
CA LYS A 96 18.23 11.30 -3.24
C LYS A 96 18.25 12.64 -4.00
N ASP A 97 17.64 12.70 -5.19
CA ASP A 97 17.66 13.88 -6.06
C ASP A 97 16.28 14.53 -6.23
N VAL A 98 15.27 14.13 -5.45
CA VAL A 98 13.90 14.61 -5.61
C VAL A 98 13.71 15.94 -4.88
N LYS A 99 13.61 17.06 -5.63
CA LYS A 99 13.26 18.38 -5.08
C LYS A 99 11.74 18.54 -4.98
N ILE A 100 11.23 18.55 -3.77
CA ILE A 100 9.79 18.73 -3.49
C ILE A 100 9.52 20.21 -3.24
N LYS A 101 8.69 20.82 -4.10
CA LYS A 101 8.34 22.25 -4.01
C LYS A 101 6.97 22.50 -3.38
N THR A 102 6.06 21.54 -3.47
CA THR A 102 4.67 21.67 -2.98
C THR A 102 4.20 20.42 -2.27
N THR A 103 3.26 20.56 -1.33
CA THR A 103 2.61 19.43 -0.65
C THR A 103 1.94 18.48 -1.66
N PHE A 104 1.39 19.02 -2.75
CA PHE A 104 0.76 18.21 -3.78
C PHE A 104 1.75 17.30 -4.51
N GLN A 105 2.94 17.84 -4.88
CA GLN A 105 4.01 17.01 -5.47
C GLN A 105 4.47 15.90 -4.52
N LEU A 106 4.51 16.19 -3.22
CA LEU A 106 4.87 15.23 -2.19
C LEU A 106 3.93 14.03 -2.20
N ILE A 107 2.63 14.27 -2.27
CA ILE A 107 1.59 13.23 -2.26
C ILE A 107 1.58 12.43 -3.57
N GLU A 108 1.83 13.09 -4.71
CA GLU A 108 2.01 12.39 -5.99
C GLU A 108 3.23 11.45 -5.95
N ILE A 109 4.32 11.86 -5.31
CA ILE A 109 5.52 11.03 -5.11
C ILE A 109 5.18 9.82 -4.23
N TRP A 110 4.37 10.02 -3.19
CA TRP A 110 3.94 8.96 -2.28
C TRP A 110 3.09 7.92 -2.99
N ALA A 111 2.09 8.33 -3.75
CA ALA A 111 1.29 7.44 -4.58
C ALA A 111 2.15 6.64 -5.58
N ARG A 112 3.12 7.28 -6.20
CA ARG A 112 4.07 6.63 -7.12
C ARG A 112 5.05 5.70 -6.41
N LYS A 113 5.46 6.03 -5.17
CA LYS A 113 6.31 5.16 -4.35
C LYS A 113 5.57 3.86 -4.05
N GLU A 114 4.32 3.92 -3.57
CA GLU A 114 3.54 2.72 -3.30
C GLU A 114 3.30 1.90 -4.58
N TYR A 115 2.96 2.55 -5.70
CA TYR A 115 2.85 1.87 -6.99
C TYR A 115 4.12 1.07 -7.35
N LYS A 116 5.30 1.70 -7.21
CA LYS A 116 6.59 1.04 -7.49
C LYS A 116 6.90 -0.08 -6.51
N ASN A 117 6.57 0.08 -5.22
CA ASN A 117 6.73 -0.97 -4.23
C ASN A 117 5.85 -2.18 -4.58
N LEU A 118 4.56 -1.97 -4.88
CA LEU A 118 3.66 -3.03 -5.32
C LEU A 118 4.14 -3.72 -6.61
N ALA A 119 4.72 -2.98 -7.56
CA ALA A 119 5.29 -3.57 -8.78
C ALA A 119 6.46 -4.51 -8.44
N ARG A 120 7.40 -4.08 -7.58
CA ARG A 120 8.50 -4.92 -7.09
C ARG A 120 7.99 -6.18 -6.37
N LEU A 121 6.98 -6.05 -5.51
CA LEU A 121 6.36 -7.19 -4.84
C LEU A 121 5.74 -8.18 -5.84
N SER A 122 5.02 -7.66 -6.83
CA SER A 122 4.41 -8.48 -7.88
C SER A 122 5.45 -9.23 -8.72
N GLU A 123 6.56 -8.58 -9.08
CA GLU A 123 7.69 -9.19 -9.79
C GLU A 123 8.39 -10.27 -8.97
N ALA A 124 8.48 -10.08 -7.65
CA ALA A 124 9.05 -11.03 -6.71
C ALA A 124 8.10 -12.18 -6.30
N GLY A 125 6.84 -12.17 -6.79
CA GLY A 125 5.85 -13.19 -6.45
C GLY A 125 5.35 -13.11 -5.00
N VAL A 126 5.43 -11.93 -4.38
CA VAL A 126 4.82 -11.65 -3.07
C VAL A 126 3.33 -11.49 -3.23
N SER A 127 2.55 -12.11 -2.33
CA SER A 127 1.11 -11.94 -2.26
C SER A 127 0.76 -10.54 -1.77
N ALA A 128 0.46 -9.65 -2.72
CA ALA A 128 0.07 -8.26 -2.50
C ALA A 128 -0.85 -7.80 -3.65
N PRO A 129 -1.65 -6.75 -3.49
CA PRO A 129 -2.47 -6.22 -4.58
C PRO A 129 -1.60 -5.80 -5.77
N LYS A 130 -1.91 -6.29 -6.97
CA LYS A 130 -1.18 -5.91 -8.18
C LYS A 130 -1.44 -4.43 -8.51
N PRO A 131 -0.42 -3.61 -8.76
CA PRO A 131 -0.61 -2.23 -9.18
C PRO A 131 -1.14 -2.19 -10.62
N ILE A 132 -2.19 -1.41 -10.86
CA ILE A 132 -2.83 -1.28 -12.19
C ILE A 132 -2.45 0.05 -12.81
N TYR A 133 -2.62 1.15 -12.08
CA TYR A 133 -2.37 2.48 -12.60
C TYR A 133 -2.12 3.49 -11.47
N VAL A 134 -1.26 4.46 -11.71
CA VAL A 134 -1.08 5.59 -10.81
C VAL A 134 -1.20 6.90 -11.59
N PHE A 135 -1.99 7.81 -11.08
CA PHE A 135 -2.15 9.14 -11.66
C PHE A 135 -2.32 10.18 -10.57
N ARG A 136 -1.39 11.12 -10.50
CA ARG A 136 -1.32 12.14 -9.45
C ARG A 136 -1.34 11.50 -8.06
N ASN A 137 -2.29 11.88 -7.21
CA ASN A 137 -2.49 11.38 -5.84
C ASN A 137 -3.39 10.13 -5.77
N ILE A 138 -3.59 9.43 -6.87
CA ILE A 138 -4.49 8.28 -6.96
C ILE A 138 -3.72 7.05 -7.42
N LEU A 139 -3.81 5.98 -6.65
CA LEU A 139 -3.30 4.65 -6.98
C LEU A 139 -4.47 3.71 -7.23
N VAL A 140 -4.46 3.02 -8.37
CA VAL A 140 -5.41 1.94 -8.70
C VAL A 140 -4.66 0.62 -8.65
N MET A 141 -5.21 -0.33 -7.92
CA MET A 141 -4.63 -1.65 -7.71
C MET A 141 -5.72 -2.73 -7.71
N GLU A 142 -5.30 -3.98 -7.74
CA GLU A 142 -6.15 -5.14 -7.61
C GLU A 142 -7.02 -5.03 -6.36
N PHE A 143 -8.28 -5.43 -6.48
CA PHE A 143 -9.19 -5.52 -5.35
C PHE A 143 -9.09 -6.91 -4.73
N ILE A 144 -8.69 -7.00 -3.47
CA ILE A 144 -8.65 -8.26 -2.73
C ILE A 144 -9.99 -8.44 -2.02
N GLY A 145 -10.78 -9.41 -2.50
CA GLY A 145 -12.15 -9.66 -2.04
C GLY A 145 -13.07 -9.99 -3.19
N GLU A 146 -14.37 -9.95 -2.96
CA GLU A 146 -15.38 -10.35 -3.92
C GLU A 146 -16.55 -9.36 -3.96
N GLU A 147 -17.08 -9.07 -5.15
CA GLU A 147 -18.27 -8.21 -5.38
C GLU A 147 -18.25 -6.85 -4.65
N GLY A 148 -17.07 -6.23 -4.55
CA GLY A 148 -16.89 -4.94 -3.88
C GLY A 148 -16.80 -5.03 -2.35
N VAL A 149 -16.88 -6.23 -1.79
CA VAL A 149 -16.64 -6.51 -0.38
C VAL A 149 -15.18 -6.93 -0.21
N ARG A 150 -14.41 -6.14 0.56
CA ARG A 150 -13.00 -6.45 0.78
C ARG A 150 -12.80 -7.73 1.61
N ALA A 151 -11.69 -8.41 1.40
CA ALA A 151 -11.22 -9.46 2.27
C ALA A 151 -11.04 -8.93 3.73
N PRO A 152 -11.23 -9.80 4.75
CA PRO A 152 -10.95 -9.42 6.13
C PRO A 152 -9.47 -9.13 6.34
N LEU A 153 -9.17 -8.19 7.24
CA LEU A 153 -7.83 -8.01 7.77
C LEU A 153 -7.49 -9.18 8.71
N LEU A 154 -6.21 -9.45 8.93
CA LEU A 154 -5.76 -10.51 9.82
C LEU A 154 -6.39 -10.39 11.21
N LYS A 155 -6.54 -9.18 11.75
CA LYS A 155 -7.23 -8.92 13.02
C LYS A 155 -8.74 -9.18 13.01
N GLU A 156 -9.34 -9.36 11.85
CA GLU A 156 -10.80 -9.54 11.66
C GLU A 156 -11.16 -10.99 11.35
N VAL A 157 -10.16 -11.85 11.09
CA VAL A 157 -10.43 -13.26 10.82
C VAL A 157 -10.90 -13.97 12.10
N PRO A 158 -11.72 -15.01 11.99
CA PRO A 158 -12.11 -15.83 13.14
C PRO A 158 -10.89 -16.47 13.82
N GLU A 159 -10.96 -16.65 15.13
CA GLU A 159 -9.84 -17.21 15.92
C GLU A 159 -9.36 -18.57 15.40
N GLU A 160 -10.28 -19.38 14.93
CA GLU A 160 -10.00 -20.70 14.35
C GLU A 160 -9.16 -20.64 13.06
N ALA A 161 -9.14 -19.49 12.39
CA ALA A 161 -8.33 -19.27 11.20
C ALA A 161 -6.93 -18.72 11.50
N ILE A 162 -6.65 -18.37 12.77
CA ILE A 162 -5.33 -17.90 13.22
C ILE A 162 -4.51 -19.13 13.60
N THR A 163 -3.83 -19.70 12.61
CA THR A 163 -3.11 -20.99 12.74
C THR A 163 -1.62 -20.83 12.47
N GLU A 164 -0.85 -21.86 12.82
CA GLU A 164 0.58 -21.93 12.52
C GLU A 164 0.85 -21.91 11.01
N GLU A 165 -0.02 -22.53 10.20
CA GLU A 165 0.08 -22.50 8.74
C GLU A 165 -0.08 -21.07 8.20
N LEU A 166 -1.02 -20.28 8.75
CA LEU A 166 -1.18 -18.88 8.36
C LEU A 166 0.03 -18.05 8.79
N TYR A 167 0.57 -18.28 9.99
CA TYR A 167 1.79 -17.64 10.45
C TYR A 167 2.95 -17.92 9.50
N ASN A 168 3.20 -19.19 9.18
CA ASN A 168 4.29 -19.59 8.29
C ASN A 168 4.11 -19.03 6.87
N ALA A 169 2.87 -18.93 6.39
CA ALA A 169 2.57 -18.30 5.10
C ALA A 169 2.92 -16.80 5.13
N ILE A 170 2.62 -16.08 6.21
CA ILE A 170 2.97 -14.67 6.36
C ILE A 170 4.50 -14.48 6.41
N ILE A 171 5.22 -15.30 7.19
CA ILE A 171 6.68 -15.24 7.25
C ILE A 171 7.30 -15.52 5.88
N THR A 172 6.76 -16.48 5.13
CA THR A 172 7.19 -16.75 3.74
C THR A 172 7.01 -15.53 2.83
N GLU A 173 5.92 -14.78 2.96
CA GLU A 173 5.74 -13.55 2.18
C GLU A 173 6.72 -12.43 2.60
N VAL A 174 7.04 -12.32 3.90
CA VAL A 174 8.09 -11.41 4.39
C VAL A 174 9.46 -11.79 3.84
N GLU A 175 9.81 -13.07 3.83
CA GLU A 175 11.07 -13.56 3.24
C GLU A 175 11.19 -13.21 1.76
N LYS A 176 10.15 -13.44 0.97
CA LYS A 176 10.12 -13.03 -0.45
C LYS A 176 10.26 -11.51 -0.59
N MET A 177 9.58 -10.75 0.28
CA MET A 177 9.63 -9.30 0.26
C MET A 177 11.05 -8.78 0.49
N VAL A 178 11.79 -9.35 1.44
CA VAL A 178 13.16 -8.96 1.75
C VAL A 178 14.15 -9.51 0.73
N ASN A 179 14.16 -10.82 0.50
CA ASN A 179 15.18 -11.49 -0.29
C ASN A 179 15.01 -11.30 -1.81
N LEU A 180 13.77 -11.17 -2.31
CA LEU A 180 13.49 -11.08 -3.75
C LEU A 180 13.06 -9.66 -4.19
N ALA A 181 12.20 -9.00 -3.41
CA ALA A 181 11.79 -7.64 -3.73
C ALA A 181 12.74 -6.57 -3.16
N HIS A 182 13.68 -6.94 -2.27
CA HIS A 182 14.60 -6.04 -1.58
C HIS A 182 13.89 -4.87 -0.89
N LEU A 183 12.78 -5.17 -0.22
CA LEU A 183 11.95 -4.22 0.51
C LEU A 183 11.69 -4.69 1.93
N VAL A 184 11.64 -3.74 2.86
CA VAL A 184 11.12 -3.90 4.21
C VAL A 184 9.79 -3.15 4.29
N HIS A 185 8.76 -3.72 4.90
CA HIS A 185 7.44 -3.10 5.00
C HIS A 185 7.47 -1.79 5.80
N GLY A 186 8.09 -1.82 6.97
CA GLY A 186 8.29 -0.67 7.85
C GLY A 186 7.08 -0.30 8.71
N ASP A 187 5.97 -1.04 8.58
CA ASP A 187 4.76 -0.89 9.41
C ASP A 187 3.87 -2.15 9.34
N LEU A 188 4.50 -3.33 9.25
CA LEU A 188 3.75 -4.59 9.16
C LEU A 188 3.08 -4.92 10.49
N SER A 189 1.80 -5.29 10.42
CA SER A 189 0.99 -5.70 11.55
C SER A 189 -0.29 -6.38 11.07
N GLU A 190 -1.11 -6.87 12.01
CA GLU A 190 -2.43 -7.44 11.75
C GLU A 190 -3.41 -6.49 11.03
N TYR A 191 -3.07 -5.20 10.97
CA TYR A 191 -3.84 -4.17 10.26
C TYR A 191 -3.45 -4.04 8.78
N ASN A 192 -2.27 -4.54 8.40
CA ASN A 192 -1.69 -4.40 7.07
C ASN A 192 -1.53 -5.75 6.36
N ILE A 193 -2.31 -6.76 6.77
CA ILE A 193 -2.43 -8.06 6.13
C ILE A 193 -3.91 -8.35 5.94
N MET A 194 -4.31 -8.69 4.73
CA MET A 194 -5.62 -9.27 4.42
C MET A 194 -5.49 -10.78 4.30
N VAL A 195 -6.55 -11.50 4.64
CA VAL A 195 -6.62 -12.96 4.43
C VAL A 195 -7.75 -13.25 3.45
N TRP A 196 -7.43 -13.83 2.29
CA TRP A 196 -8.40 -14.19 1.28
C TRP A 196 -8.08 -15.57 0.71
N ASP A 197 -9.08 -16.44 0.67
CA ASP A 197 -8.92 -17.82 0.20
C ASP A 197 -7.76 -18.56 0.92
N ASN A 198 -7.70 -18.42 2.26
CA ASN A 198 -6.66 -18.95 3.15
C ASN A 198 -5.23 -18.50 2.82
N ARG A 199 -5.07 -17.36 2.12
CA ARG A 199 -3.78 -16.78 1.78
C ARG A 199 -3.63 -15.38 2.37
N PRO A 200 -2.47 -15.05 2.93
CA PRO A 200 -2.19 -13.69 3.36
C PRO A 200 -1.87 -12.80 2.16
N TYR A 201 -2.31 -11.55 2.20
CA TYR A 201 -1.96 -10.50 1.24
C TYR A 201 -1.43 -9.30 2.01
N ILE A 202 -0.17 -8.95 1.75
CA ILE A 202 0.47 -7.76 2.34
C ILE A 202 -0.08 -6.52 1.65
N ILE A 203 -0.60 -5.57 2.44
CA ILE A 203 -1.20 -4.32 1.94
C ILE A 203 -0.54 -3.09 2.56
N ASP A 204 -0.80 -1.92 1.99
CA ASP A 204 -0.29 -0.62 2.47
C ASP A 204 1.23 -0.52 2.56
N VAL A 205 1.88 -0.74 1.43
CA VAL A 205 3.34 -0.67 1.30
C VAL A 205 3.86 0.74 1.01
N SER A 206 3.08 1.76 1.34
CA SER A 206 3.46 3.16 1.15
C SER A 206 4.69 3.55 1.96
N GLN A 207 4.84 3.00 3.16
CA GLN A 207 5.97 3.25 4.07
C GLN A 207 7.17 2.34 3.80
N SER A 208 7.03 1.31 2.97
CA SER A 208 8.11 0.35 2.70
C SER A 208 9.38 1.03 2.18
N VAL A 209 10.50 0.59 2.71
CA VAL A 209 11.83 1.11 2.38
C VAL A 209 12.66 0.03 1.68
N ASP A 210 13.69 0.47 0.96
CA ASP A 210 14.69 -0.43 0.40
C ASP A 210 15.53 -1.07 1.52
N ILE A 211 16.03 -2.31 1.32
CA ILE A 211 16.89 -3.01 2.31
C ILE A 211 18.19 -2.24 2.59
N GLU A 212 18.62 -1.36 1.67
CA GLU A 212 19.79 -0.48 1.86
C GLU A 212 19.47 0.76 2.72
N HIS A 213 18.22 0.97 3.11
CA HIS A 213 17.83 2.10 3.96
C HIS A 213 18.50 1.95 5.34
N PRO A 214 19.07 3.05 5.92
CA PRO A 214 19.80 3.00 7.18
C PRO A 214 19.05 2.36 8.35
N ASN A 215 17.72 2.43 8.35
CA ASN A 215 16.86 1.88 9.41
C ASN A 215 16.16 0.60 8.97
N ALA A 216 16.54 -0.02 7.85
CA ALA A 216 15.83 -1.18 7.30
C ALA A 216 15.79 -2.36 8.30
N LEU A 217 16.93 -2.68 8.94
CA LEU A 217 17.01 -3.75 9.93
C LEU A 217 16.12 -3.48 11.15
N GLU A 218 16.14 -2.26 11.70
CA GLU A 218 15.31 -1.88 12.85
C GLU A 218 13.81 -1.95 12.51
N LEU A 219 13.44 -1.50 11.31
CA LEU A 219 12.07 -1.57 10.82
C LEU A 219 11.61 -3.01 10.63
N LEU A 220 12.45 -3.86 10.04
CA LEU A 220 12.15 -5.28 9.84
C LEU A 220 12.00 -6.02 11.17
N GLN A 221 12.90 -5.79 12.12
CA GLN A 221 12.80 -6.38 13.45
C GLN A 221 11.46 -6.04 14.11
N ARG A 222 11.07 -4.76 14.08
CA ARG A 222 9.78 -4.30 14.60
C ARG A 222 8.59 -4.93 13.89
N ASP A 223 8.67 -5.07 12.56
CA ASP A 223 7.63 -5.71 11.74
C ASP A 223 7.42 -7.18 12.19
N LEU A 224 8.52 -7.94 12.36
CA LEU A 224 8.49 -9.34 12.82
C LEU A 224 7.98 -9.46 14.28
N GLU A 225 8.44 -8.58 15.17
CA GLU A 225 7.97 -8.53 16.56
C GLU A 225 6.45 -8.27 16.65
N ASN A 226 5.89 -7.42 15.77
CA ASN A 226 4.45 -7.16 15.72
C ASN A 226 3.68 -8.41 15.29
N ILE A 227 4.15 -9.11 14.27
CA ILE A 227 3.52 -10.35 13.80
C ILE A 227 3.61 -11.45 14.87
N ASN A 228 4.79 -11.67 15.46
CA ASN A 228 4.97 -12.66 16.53
C ASN A 228 4.04 -12.37 17.71
N ARG A 229 3.99 -11.13 18.18
CA ARG A 229 3.12 -10.72 19.29
C ARG A 229 1.64 -10.99 19.00
N PHE A 230 1.18 -10.77 17.77
CA PHE A 230 -0.20 -11.05 17.37
C PHE A 230 -0.48 -12.56 17.47
N PHE A 231 0.36 -13.41 16.87
CA PHE A 231 0.14 -14.86 16.87
C PHE A 231 0.34 -15.52 18.23
N GLU A 232 1.33 -15.09 19.03
CA GLU A 232 1.50 -15.53 20.42
C GLU A 232 0.27 -15.18 21.27
N GLY A 233 -0.31 -14.01 21.06
CA GLY A 233 -1.54 -13.59 21.74
C GLY A 233 -2.74 -14.49 21.47
N HIS A 234 -2.71 -15.27 20.37
CA HIS A 234 -3.71 -16.27 19.98
C HIS A 234 -3.25 -17.72 20.24
N GLY A 235 -2.16 -17.90 20.98
CA GLY A 235 -1.66 -19.23 21.37
C GLY A 235 -0.96 -20.01 20.25
N VAL A 236 -0.56 -19.35 19.17
CA VAL A 236 0.20 -19.95 18.08
C VAL A 236 1.69 -19.92 18.44
N ASN A 237 2.39 -21.02 18.19
CA ASN A 237 3.85 -21.05 18.34
C ASN A 237 4.48 -20.23 17.21
N VAL A 238 5.39 -19.32 17.59
CA VAL A 238 6.10 -18.46 16.65
C VAL A 238 7.60 -18.77 16.67
N GLU A 239 8.26 -18.44 15.60
CA GLU A 239 9.70 -18.55 15.50
C GLU A 239 10.39 -17.32 16.12
N PRO A 240 11.53 -17.48 16.83
CA PRO A 240 12.31 -16.34 17.33
C PRO A 240 12.69 -15.39 16.19
N VAL A 241 12.57 -14.08 16.45
CA VAL A 241 12.86 -13.05 15.43
C VAL A 241 14.29 -13.16 14.90
N GLU A 242 15.25 -13.51 15.76
CA GLU A 242 16.65 -13.69 15.43
C GLU A 242 16.87 -14.82 14.41
N ASP A 243 16.10 -15.90 14.51
CA ASP A 243 16.19 -17.04 13.60
C ASP A 243 15.61 -16.67 12.21
N ILE A 244 14.51 -15.89 12.18
CA ILE A 244 13.97 -15.35 10.94
C ILE A 244 14.98 -14.39 10.31
N LEU A 245 15.53 -13.44 11.07
CA LEU A 245 16.52 -12.48 10.58
C LEU A 245 17.79 -13.17 10.03
N GLY A 246 18.19 -14.29 10.64
CA GLY A 246 19.39 -15.05 10.26
C GLY A 246 19.36 -15.61 8.82
N ARG A 247 18.17 -15.74 8.21
CA ARG A 247 17.99 -16.23 6.82
C ARG A 247 17.57 -15.16 5.83
N LEU A 248 17.51 -13.90 6.28
CA LEU A 248 17.16 -12.77 5.42
C LEU A 248 18.41 -12.04 4.91
N GLU A 249 18.40 -11.70 3.62
CA GLU A 249 19.48 -10.96 2.96
C GLU A 249 19.41 -9.46 3.29
N ILE A 250 19.56 -9.11 4.56
CA ILE A 250 19.62 -7.73 5.01
C ILE A 250 21.01 -7.40 5.53
N SER A 251 21.72 -6.50 4.87
CA SER A 251 23.07 -6.13 5.29
C SER A 251 23.04 -5.38 6.60
N ASN A 252 23.84 -5.85 7.57
CA ASN A 252 24.22 -5.06 8.76
C ASN A 252 25.12 -3.89 8.32
N VAL A 253 24.55 -2.81 7.83
CA VAL A 253 25.29 -1.58 7.43
C VAL A 253 25.90 -0.84 8.63
N LYS A 254 25.77 -1.36 9.86
CA LYS A 254 26.40 -0.80 11.06
C LYS A 254 27.45 -1.78 11.61
N GLY A 255 28.68 -1.76 11.09
CA GLY A 255 29.75 -2.56 11.70
C GLY A 255 31.17 -2.36 11.24
N ASN A 256 31.50 -1.44 10.32
CA ASN A 256 32.89 -1.37 9.84
C ASN A 256 33.54 0.02 9.74
N ASP A 257 33.10 1.03 10.45
CA ASP A 257 33.80 2.36 10.41
C ASP A 257 34.11 2.99 11.79
N VAL A 258 34.39 2.20 12.84
CA VAL A 258 34.84 2.80 14.13
C VAL A 258 36.14 2.18 14.71
N TYR A 259 36.84 1.31 14.01
CA TYR A 259 38.15 0.84 14.48
C TYR A 259 39.19 0.84 13.36
N ASN A 260 39.62 2.02 12.90
CA ASN A 260 40.93 2.22 12.32
C ASN A 260 41.27 3.72 12.18
N SER A 261 41.41 4.40 13.33
CA SER A 261 42.15 5.66 13.41
C SER A 261 42.78 5.78 14.79
N SER A 262 43.75 4.92 15.04
CA SER A 262 44.77 5.13 16.07
C SER A 262 45.98 4.29 15.68
N GLY A 263 46.87 4.92 14.94
CA GLY A 263 48.19 4.40 14.59
C GLY A 263 48.98 5.54 13.99
#